data_32e594c5c76eccbf3af1be464238ebb0
#
_entry.id   32e594c5c76eccbf3af1be464238ebb0
#
_cell.length_a   1.000
_cell.length_b   1.000
_cell.length_c   1.000
_cell.angle_alpha   90.00
_cell.angle_beta   90.00
_cell.angle_gamma   90.00
#
_symmetry.space_group_name_H-M   'P 1'
#
loop_
_entity.id
_entity.type
_entity.pdbx_description
1 polymer ?
#
loop_
_entity_poly.entity_id
_entity_poly.type
_entity_poly.pdbx_seq_one_letter_code
_entity_poly.pdbx_strand_id
1 'polypeptide(L)'
;EFIQPESRKNEMMNNFLLPGLQDLCVSRTSFKWGIPVDFDPGHVVYVWVDALSNYITGLGYDVDGNNDTSETGTDLFEKFWPADLHLIGKDILRFHTIYWPIMLMALGLPLPKQVFGHPWLLQGEGKMSKSKGNVIYADDLVDMFGVDAVRYFVLHEMPFENDGVITWELMVERMNSDLANTLGNLVNRTISMTNKYLGGVAEDKGAAESVDDDLKSFVLSVPKKVEEKMDKLRVADAITEVFTIFKRCNKYIDETEPWVLGKDESKKDRLSTVLYNLIESITIGASLLKSFMPDTTEKILKQLNTTERALEDMDKFGLYESGTKVTDAPEILFMRLDVKEVLAKAEEIQAAQKRGFSTSRGTDDGDHLAPMNLQRSISDGVNPVVVV
;
A
#
# COMPACT_ATOMS: atom_id res chain seq x y z
N GLU A 1 -10.92 -4.57 19.09
CA GLU A 1 -9.89 -4.20 20.10
C GLU A 1 -9.32 -2.83 19.80
N PHE A 2 -9.12 -1.99 20.85
CA PHE A 2 -8.68 -0.61 20.68
C PHE A 2 -7.25 -0.50 20.13
N ILE A 3 -6.30 -1.34 20.59
CA ILE A 3 -4.90 -1.33 20.13
C ILE A 3 -4.61 -2.59 19.31
N GLN A 4 -4.06 -2.40 18.12
CA GLN A 4 -3.61 -3.46 17.23
C GLN A 4 -2.14 -3.23 16.80
N PRO A 5 -1.38 -4.29 16.57
CA PRO A 5 -1.64 -5.69 16.92
C PRO A 5 -1.64 -5.95 18.43
N GLU A 6 -2.08 -7.14 18.86
CA GLU A 6 -2.20 -7.49 20.27
C GLU A 6 -0.87 -7.40 21.05
N SER A 7 0.23 -7.69 20.40
CA SER A 7 1.58 -7.53 20.99
C SER A 7 1.83 -6.08 21.45
N ARG A 8 1.31 -5.09 20.69
CA ARG A 8 1.42 -3.66 21.03
C ARG A 8 0.52 -3.28 22.20
N LYS A 9 -0.67 -3.84 22.27
CA LYS A 9 -1.55 -3.68 23.44
C LYS A 9 -0.84 -4.19 24.71
N ASN A 10 -0.29 -5.41 24.64
CA ASN A 10 0.42 -6.01 25.78
C ASN A 10 1.63 -5.16 26.21
N GLU A 11 2.37 -4.58 25.27
CA GLU A 11 3.47 -3.65 25.55
C GLU A 11 2.99 -2.42 26.34
N MET A 12 1.90 -1.78 25.89
CA MET A 12 1.35 -0.60 26.56
C MET A 12 0.79 -0.92 27.95
N MET A 13 0.09 -2.04 28.07
CA MET A 13 -0.47 -2.51 29.34
C MET A 13 0.64 -2.80 30.36
N ASN A 14 1.61 -3.64 29.99
CA ASN A 14 2.63 -4.14 30.93
C ASN A 14 3.67 -3.08 31.30
N ASN A 15 4.05 -2.22 30.35
CA ASN A 15 5.14 -1.27 30.58
C ASN A 15 4.67 0.08 31.14
N PHE A 16 3.40 0.44 30.98
CA PHE A 16 2.91 1.76 31.34
C PHE A 16 1.66 1.76 32.22
N LEU A 17 0.61 1.02 31.88
CA LEU A 17 -0.64 1.11 32.61
C LEU A 17 -0.64 0.32 33.90
N LEU A 18 -0.14 -0.92 33.90
CA LEU A 18 -0.11 -1.76 35.12
C LEU A 18 0.88 -1.26 36.17
N PRO A 19 2.07 -0.75 35.83
CA PRO A 19 2.97 -0.13 36.80
C PRO A 19 2.47 1.21 37.35
N GLY A 20 1.49 1.82 36.71
CA GLY A 20 1.00 3.16 36.99
C GLY A 20 1.67 4.23 36.13
N LEU A 21 0.88 5.21 35.71
CA LEU A 21 1.34 6.34 34.94
C LEU A 21 2.06 7.35 35.83
N GLN A 22 3.05 8.02 35.27
CA GLN A 22 3.74 9.15 35.91
C GLN A 22 3.28 10.46 35.28
N ASP A 23 3.40 11.55 36.03
CA ASP A 23 3.14 12.89 35.53
C ASP A 23 3.94 13.20 34.27
N LEU A 24 3.30 13.79 33.29
CA LEU A 24 3.93 14.27 32.07
C LEU A 24 4.02 15.79 32.08
N CYS A 25 5.25 16.29 31.95
CA CYS A 25 5.44 17.73 31.77
C CYS A 25 5.02 18.14 30.35
N VAL A 26 3.98 18.97 30.25
CA VAL A 26 3.37 19.43 28.99
C VAL A 26 4.00 20.70 28.43
N SER A 27 5.06 21.22 29.07
CA SER A 27 5.84 22.37 28.59
C SER A 27 7.35 22.13 28.72
N ARG A 28 8.16 22.97 28.08
CA ARG A 28 9.63 22.88 28.05
C ARG A 28 10.25 24.26 28.25
N THR A 29 11.39 24.29 28.99
CA THR A 29 12.20 25.47 29.21
C THR A 29 13.59 25.37 28.59
N SER A 30 13.97 24.20 28.10
CA SER A 30 15.30 23.92 27.57
C SER A 30 15.64 24.63 26.25
N PHE A 31 14.65 25.16 25.58
CA PHE A 31 14.77 25.98 24.35
C PHE A 31 13.63 26.98 24.29
N LYS A 32 13.79 28.03 23.45
CA LYS A 32 12.82 29.12 23.31
C LYS A 32 12.01 29.07 22.03
N TRP A 33 12.36 28.19 21.12
CA TRP A 33 11.63 28.01 19.86
C TRP A 33 10.41 27.10 20.08
N GLY A 34 9.24 27.57 19.70
CA GLY A 34 7.99 26.82 19.87
C GLY A 34 6.82 27.73 20.20
N ILE A 35 5.67 27.15 20.51
CA ILE A 35 4.45 27.87 20.92
C ILE A 35 4.65 28.33 22.38
N PRO A 36 4.65 29.66 22.66
CA PRO A 36 4.78 30.15 24.03
C PRO A 36 3.60 29.71 24.90
N VAL A 37 3.86 29.51 26.20
CA VAL A 37 2.80 29.34 27.20
C VAL A 37 2.46 30.69 27.79
N ASP A 38 1.26 31.25 27.52
CA ASP A 38 0.89 32.61 27.83
C ASP A 38 0.89 32.89 29.35
N PHE A 39 0.45 31.91 30.15
CA PHE A 39 0.36 32.05 31.62
C PHE A 39 1.66 31.63 32.35
N ASP A 40 2.68 31.14 31.63
CA ASP A 40 3.98 30.74 32.19
C ASP A 40 5.13 31.17 31.25
N PRO A 41 5.51 32.48 31.34
CA PRO A 41 6.54 33.05 30.45
C PRO A 41 7.88 32.33 30.59
N GLY A 42 8.47 31.96 29.47
CA GLY A 42 9.70 31.20 29.39
C GLY A 42 9.52 29.70 29.13
N HIS A 43 8.27 29.24 29.16
CA HIS A 43 7.90 27.91 28.75
C HIS A 43 7.37 27.90 27.31
N VAL A 44 7.62 26.82 26.59
CA VAL A 44 7.01 26.48 25.28
C VAL A 44 6.23 25.18 25.39
N VAL A 45 5.15 25.08 24.67
CA VAL A 45 4.28 23.90 24.65
C VAL A 45 5.09 22.67 24.23
N TYR A 46 4.83 21.55 24.89
CA TYR A 46 5.43 20.27 24.50
C TYR A 46 4.90 19.80 23.15
N VAL A 47 5.78 19.47 22.24
CA VAL A 47 5.47 19.12 20.85
C VAL A 47 4.35 18.10 20.67
N TRP A 48 4.20 17.15 21.61
CA TRP A 48 3.14 16.14 21.51
C TRP A 48 1.76 16.65 21.92
N VAL A 49 1.67 17.75 22.66
CA VAL A 49 0.38 18.42 22.88
C VAL A 49 -0.12 19.03 21.59
N ASP A 50 0.75 19.74 20.87
CA ASP A 50 0.46 20.31 19.56
C ASP A 50 0.17 19.23 18.51
N ALA A 51 1.09 18.26 18.36
CA ALA A 51 0.97 17.22 17.35
C ALA A 51 -0.30 16.35 17.49
N LEU A 52 -0.70 16.02 18.72
CA LEU A 52 -1.90 15.20 18.95
C LEU A 52 -3.19 16.00 18.78
N SER A 53 -3.23 17.25 19.27
CA SER A 53 -4.42 18.10 19.10
C SER A 53 -4.71 18.44 17.64
N ASN A 54 -3.69 18.34 16.76
CA ASN A 54 -3.88 18.57 15.33
C ASN A 54 -4.93 17.64 14.68
N TYR A 55 -5.15 16.43 15.22
CA TYR A 55 -6.20 15.54 14.72
C TYR A 55 -7.61 16.12 14.79
N ILE A 56 -7.89 16.92 15.82
CA ILE A 56 -9.20 17.56 15.99
C ILE A 56 -9.21 19.00 15.47
N THR A 57 -8.13 19.77 15.67
CA THR A 57 -8.04 21.14 15.16
C THR A 57 -8.03 21.20 13.64
N GLY A 58 -7.39 20.21 12.98
CA GLY A 58 -7.46 20.06 11.52
C GLY A 58 -8.85 19.78 10.97
N LEU A 59 -9.78 19.30 11.83
CA LEU A 59 -11.18 19.11 11.51
C LEU A 59 -12.05 20.33 11.90
N GLY A 60 -11.45 21.41 12.39
CA GLY A 60 -12.17 22.62 12.81
C GLY A 60 -12.72 22.58 14.23
N TYR A 61 -12.25 21.68 15.10
CA TYR A 61 -12.64 21.69 16.51
C TYR A 61 -12.18 22.96 17.20
N ASP A 62 -13.11 23.62 17.91
CA ASP A 62 -12.86 24.77 18.73
C ASP A 62 -13.38 24.51 20.16
N VAL A 63 -12.53 24.79 21.17
CA VAL A 63 -12.86 24.59 22.58
C VAL A 63 -14.01 25.48 23.06
N ASP A 64 -14.24 26.63 22.41
CA ASP A 64 -15.32 27.55 22.70
C ASP A 64 -16.65 27.19 22.02
N GLY A 65 -16.68 26.05 21.30
CA GLY A 65 -17.87 25.53 20.62
C GLY A 65 -18.18 26.17 19.28
N ASN A 66 -17.31 27.05 18.79
CA ASN A 66 -17.42 27.62 17.44
C ASN A 66 -16.78 26.67 16.42
N ASN A 67 -17.24 25.46 16.32
CA ASN A 67 -16.70 24.45 15.35
C ASN A 67 -16.96 24.90 13.90
N ASP A 68 -16.56 26.13 13.59
CA ASP A 68 -16.84 26.77 12.31
C ASP A 68 -15.74 26.42 11.30
N THR A 69 -16.12 25.61 10.35
CA THR A 69 -15.36 25.40 9.11
C THR A 69 -15.91 26.28 8.00
N SER A 70 -16.08 27.59 8.30
CA SER A 70 -16.73 28.57 7.44
C SER A 70 -16.19 28.64 6.01
N GLU A 71 -14.92 28.27 5.78
CA GLU A 71 -14.32 28.18 4.45
C GLU A 71 -14.87 26.98 3.63
N THR A 72 -15.35 25.91 4.28
CA THR A 72 -15.88 24.73 3.62
C THR A 72 -17.39 24.54 3.78
N GLY A 73 -18.03 25.30 4.65
CA GLY A 73 -19.48 25.24 4.92
C GLY A 73 -19.96 23.91 5.50
N THR A 74 -19.05 23.07 6.02
CA THR A 74 -19.35 21.75 6.60
C THR A 74 -18.63 21.62 7.95
N ASP A 75 -19.34 21.13 8.95
CA ASP A 75 -18.73 20.74 10.21
C ASP A 75 -17.98 19.41 10.03
N LEU A 76 -16.69 19.50 9.72
CA LEU A 76 -15.84 18.34 9.50
C LEU A 76 -15.60 17.57 10.79
N PHE A 77 -15.58 18.27 11.94
CA PHE A 77 -15.37 17.63 13.22
C PHE A 77 -16.54 16.69 13.57
N GLU A 78 -17.79 17.16 13.51
CA GLU A 78 -18.96 16.32 13.79
C GLU A 78 -19.09 15.15 12.81
N LYS A 79 -18.64 15.35 11.57
CA LYS A 79 -18.73 14.33 10.52
C LYS A 79 -17.67 13.23 10.66
N PHE A 80 -16.42 13.58 11.03
CA PHE A 80 -15.28 12.67 10.96
C PHE A 80 -14.71 12.26 12.31
N TRP A 81 -15.14 12.91 13.42
CA TRP A 81 -14.72 12.50 14.75
C TRP A 81 -15.84 11.73 15.47
N PRO A 82 -15.57 10.63 16.18
CA PRO A 82 -14.23 10.05 16.42
C PRO A 82 -13.67 9.32 15.18
N ALA A 83 -12.34 9.35 15.04
CA ALA A 83 -11.63 8.62 14.01
C ALA A 83 -11.91 7.11 14.11
N ASP A 84 -12.15 6.46 12.98
CA ASP A 84 -12.30 4.99 12.92
C ASP A 84 -10.97 4.29 13.22
N LEU A 85 -9.87 4.83 12.71
CA LEU A 85 -8.54 4.27 12.85
C LEU A 85 -7.47 5.37 12.91
N HIS A 86 -6.59 5.30 13.92
CA HIS A 86 -5.29 5.94 13.88
C HIS A 86 -4.25 4.92 13.38
N LEU A 87 -3.79 5.09 12.15
CA LEU A 87 -2.73 4.28 11.55
C LEU A 87 -1.39 4.99 11.76
N ILE A 88 -0.54 4.45 12.61
CA ILE A 88 0.70 5.10 13.06
C ILE A 88 1.88 4.13 13.11
N GLY A 89 3.10 4.66 13.13
CA GLY A 89 4.29 3.88 13.43
C GLY A 89 4.32 3.42 14.89
N LYS A 90 4.82 2.22 15.14
CA LYS A 90 4.91 1.67 16.51
C LYS A 90 5.73 2.51 17.49
N ASP A 91 6.63 3.36 17.00
CA ASP A 91 7.49 4.22 17.81
C ASP A 91 6.73 5.36 18.50
N ILE A 92 5.58 5.75 17.96
CA ILE A 92 4.71 6.79 18.55
C ILE A 92 3.45 6.22 19.20
N LEU A 93 3.41 4.91 19.38
CA LEU A 93 2.25 4.20 19.92
C LEU A 93 1.81 4.72 21.30
N ARG A 94 2.76 4.95 22.23
CA ARG A 94 2.45 5.45 23.58
C ARG A 94 1.72 6.80 23.55
N PHE A 95 2.10 7.67 22.61
CA PHE A 95 1.48 8.98 22.48
C PHE A 95 0.01 8.86 22.03
N HIS A 96 -0.31 7.93 21.14
CA HIS A 96 -1.63 7.74 20.58
C HIS A 96 -2.56 6.86 21.40
N THR A 97 -2.00 6.00 22.26
CA THR A 97 -2.78 5.04 23.05
C THR A 97 -2.88 5.39 24.54
N ILE A 98 -2.06 6.30 25.03
CA ILE A 98 -2.06 6.75 26.42
C ILE A 98 -2.30 8.25 26.49
N TYR A 99 -1.40 9.10 25.96
CA TYR A 99 -1.48 10.55 26.14
C TYR A 99 -2.66 11.16 25.38
N TRP A 100 -2.87 10.75 24.15
CA TRP A 100 -4.00 11.24 23.35
C TRP A 100 -5.37 10.89 23.97
N PRO A 101 -5.64 9.64 24.37
CA PRO A 101 -6.85 9.34 25.13
C PRO A 101 -7.04 10.16 26.41
N ILE A 102 -5.97 10.43 27.17
CA ILE A 102 -6.03 11.26 28.36
C ILE A 102 -6.44 12.69 28.00
N MET A 103 -5.86 13.26 26.94
CA MET A 103 -6.21 14.63 26.48
C MET A 103 -7.68 14.69 26.04
N LEU A 104 -8.14 13.72 25.26
CA LEU A 104 -9.53 13.65 24.80
C LEU A 104 -10.52 13.48 25.98
N MET A 105 -10.21 12.64 26.96
CA MET A 105 -11.02 12.49 28.15
C MET A 105 -11.09 13.81 28.99
N ALA A 106 -9.97 14.54 29.05
CA ALA A 106 -9.94 15.85 29.72
C ALA A 106 -10.80 16.91 29.02
N LEU A 107 -10.90 16.81 27.68
CA LEU A 107 -11.78 17.65 26.86
C LEU A 107 -13.24 17.17 26.83
N GLY A 108 -13.55 16.01 27.41
CA GLY A 108 -14.88 15.39 27.31
C GLY A 108 -15.24 14.85 25.93
N LEU A 109 -14.24 14.59 25.09
CA LEU A 109 -14.41 14.11 23.71
C LEU A 109 -14.36 12.59 23.61
N PRO A 110 -15.06 11.99 22.64
CA PRO A 110 -14.99 10.55 22.38
C PRO A 110 -13.60 10.15 21.92
N LEU A 111 -13.20 8.92 22.27
CA LEU A 111 -11.92 8.33 21.85
C LEU A 111 -12.01 7.80 20.41
N PRO A 112 -10.86 7.71 19.68
CA PRO A 112 -10.79 6.97 18.43
C PRO A 112 -11.27 5.53 18.62
N LYS A 113 -11.82 4.91 17.58
CA LYS A 113 -12.31 3.52 17.69
C LYS A 113 -11.18 2.51 17.76
N GLN A 114 -10.07 2.76 17.03
CA GLN A 114 -8.92 1.88 16.98
C GLN A 114 -7.61 2.63 16.72
N VAL A 115 -6.50 2.08 17.25
CA VAL A 115 -5.14 2.50 16.94
C VAL A 115 -4.35 1.29 16.44
N PHE A 116 -3.78 1.38 15.25
CA PHE A 116 -2.89 0.38 14.69
C PHE A 116 -1.46 0.91 14.61
N GLY A 117 -0.57 0.29 15.39
CA GLY A 117 0.86 0.59 15.38
C GLY A 117 1.61 -0.31 14.42
N HIS A 118 1.79 0.14 13.16
CA HIS A 118 2.49 -0.66 12.16
C HIS A 118 3.98 -0.81 12.48
N PRO A 119 4.61 -1.93 12.08
CA PRO A 119 6.03 -2.18 12.29
C PRO A 119 6.92 -1.28 11.43
N TRP A 120 8.22 -1.35 11.66
CA TRP A 120 9.23 -0.63 10.88
C TRP A 120 9.64 -1.40 9.64
N LEU A 121 10.13 -0.66 8.65
CA LEU A 121 10.89 -1.19 7.53
C LEU A 121 12.38 -0.95 7.81
N LEU A 122 13.12 -2.03 7.98
CA LEU A 122 14.54 -2.03 8.32
C LEU A 122 15.41 -2.24 7.07
N GLN A 123 16.60 -1.65 7.03
CA GLN A 123 17.59 -1.98 6.02
C GLN A 123 18.61 -2.94 6.62
N GLY A 124 18.66 -4.17 6.11
CA GLY A 124 19.52 -5.21 6.68
C GLY A 124 19.15 -5.49 8.15
N GLU A 125 20.16 -5.46 9.03
CA GLU A 125 19.97 -5.75 10.45
C GLU A 125 19.59 -4.52 11.30
N GLY A 126 19.36 -3.35 10.69
CA GLY A 126 19.22 -2.13 11.46
C GLY A 126 18.27 -1.08 10.94
N LYS A 127 17.90 -0.18 11.85
CA LYS A 127 17.07 0.99 11.56
C LYS A 127 17.81 1.92 10.59
N MET A 128 17.10 2.39 9.56
CA MET A 128 17.59 3.41 8.64
C MET A 128 17.86 4.71 9.37
N SER A 129 19.02 5.33 9.11
CA SER A 129 19.43 6.60 9.71
C SER A 129 20.24 7.43 8.71
N LYS A 130 19.89 8.71 8.58
CA LYS A 130 20.65 9.66 7.74
C LYS A 130 22.12 9.75 8.15
N SER A 131 22.40 9.70 9.46
CA SER A 131 23.79 9.76 10.00
C SER A 131 24.63 8.54 9.66
N LYS A 132 24.00 7.38 9.45
CA LYS A 132 24.68 6.15 9.02
C LYS A 132 24.82 6.05 7.50
N GLY A 133 24.13 6.91 6.75
CA GLY A 133 24.14 6.89 5.28
C GLY A 133 23.51 5.61 4.68
N ASN A 134 22.60 4.95 5.42
CA ASN A 134 21.92 3.73 5.01
C ASN A 134 20.44 3.96 4.71
N VAL A 135 20.04 5.17 4.36
CA VAL A 135 18.65 5.46 4.01
C VAL A 135 18.42 5.10 2.54
N ILE A 136 17.37 4.34 2.29
CA ILE A 136 16.82 4.12 0.95
C ILE A 136 15.63 5.09 0.82
N TYR A 137 15.70 5.98 -0.14
CA TYR A 137 14.62 6.95 -0.38
C TYR A 137 13.56 6.37 -1.30
N ALA A 138 12.30 6.72 -1.05
CA ALA A 138 11.17 6.25 -1.85
C ALA A 138 11.29 6.71 -3.33
N ASP A 139 11.78 7.94 -3.56
CA ASP A 139 11.96 8.47 -4.90
C ASP A 139 12.97 7.63 -5.71
N ASP A 140 14.10 7.24 -5.10
CA ASP A 140 15.10 6.38 -5.74
C ASP A 140 14.50 5.00 -6.11
N LEU A 141 13.66 4.45 -5.24
CA LEU A 141 12.97 3.18 -5.51
C LEU A 141 11.97 3.34 -6.67
N VAL A 142 11.20 4.42 -6.67
CA VAL A 142 10.20 4.70 -7.74
C VAL A 142 10.89 4.90 -9.08
N ASP A 143 12.00 5.63 -9.12
CA ASP A 143 12.79 5.85 -10.35
C ASP A 143 13.39 4.56 -10.90
N MET A 144 13.73 3.60 -10.03
CA MET A 144 14.32 2.32 -10.43
C MET A 144 13.27 1.25 -10.80
N PHE A 145 12.15 1.19 -10.10
CA PHE A 145 11.21 0.08 -10.18
C PHE A 145 9.79 0.47 -10.62
N GLY A 146 9.45 1.75 -10.55
CA GLY A 146 8.10 2.26 -10.76
C GLY A 146 7.23 2.20 -9.50
N VAL A 147 6.22 3.07 -9.46
CA VAL A 147 5.36 3.28 -8.26
C VAL A 147 4.70 1.99 -7.78
N ASP A 148 4.04 1.26 -8.68
CA ASP A 148 3.27 0.07 -8.29
C ASP A 148 4.14 -1.07 -7.78
N ALA A 149 5.36 -1.21 -8.29
CA ALA A 149 6.30 -2.20 -7.80
C ALA A 149 6.78 -1.87 -6.38
N VAL A 150 7.03 -0.59 -6.11
CA VAL A 150 7.38 -0.12 -4.75
C VAL A 150 6.20 -0.30 -3.81
N ARG A 151 4.97 0.03 -4.23
CA ARG A 151 3.76 -0.20 -3.45
C ARG A 151 3.58 -1.68 -3.12
N TYR A 152 3.70 -2.55 -4.13
CA TYR A 152 3.64 -4.00 -3.92
C TYR A 152 4.65 -4.46 -2.87
N PHE A 153 5.91 -4.06 -3.02
CA PHE A 153 6.98 -4.46 -2.11
C PHE A 153 6.71 -4.03 -0.67
N VAL A 154 6.42 -2.75 -0.45
CA VAL A 154 6.19 -2.21 0.89
C VAL A 154 4.97 -2.84 1.55
N LEU A 155 3.88 -3.04 0.80
CA LEU A 155 2.65 -3.63 1.33
C LEU A 155 2.77 -5.13 1.55
N HIS A 156 3.58 -5.84 0.75
CA HIS A 156 3.78 -7.28 0.85
C HIS A 156 4.82 -7.65 1.92
N GLU A 157 5.95 -6.93 1.99
CA GLU A 157 7.09 -7.26 2.86
C GLU A 157 6.99 -6.65 4.26
N MET A 158 5.91 -5.94 4.58
CA MET A 158 5.65 -5.45 5.93
C MET A 158 4.63 -6.36 6.63
N PRO A 159 5.06 -7.36 7.39
CA PRO A 159 4.16 -8.27 8.09
C PRO A 159 3.40 -7.52 9.20
N PHE A 160 2.26 -8.08 9.63
CA PHE A 160 1.34 -7.42 10.56
C PHE A 160 1.95 -7.06 11.91
N GLU A 161 2.83 -7.90 12.47
CA GLU A 161 3.36 -7.73 13.83
C GLU A 161 4.86 -7.46 13.88
N ASN A 162 5.61 -7.95 12.90
CA ASN A 162 7.07 -7.93 12.91
C ASN A 162 7.61 -6.88 11.95
N ASP A 163 8.83 -6.40 12.21
CA ASP A 163 9.50 -5.48 11.31
C ASP A 163 9.78 -6.15 9.97
N GLY A 164 9.53 -5.41 8.89
CA GLY A 164 9.91 -5.80 7.54
C GLY A 164 11.37 -5.43 7.25
N VAL A 165 11.94 -6.10 6.25
CA VAL A 165 13.31 -5.81 5.80
C VAL A 165 13.28 -5.43 4.33
N ILE A 166 14.00 -4.35 3.97
CA ILE A 166 14.24 -3.97 2.59
C ILE A 166 15.70 -4.18 2.24
N THR A 167 15.96 -4.94 1.18
CA THR A 167 17.25 -5.02 0.51
C THR A 167 17.03 -4.93 -1.00
N TRP A 168 18.06 -4.53 -1.73
CA TRP A 168 17.99 -4.44 -3.18
C TRP A 168 17.77 -5.82 -3.82
N GLU A 169 18.39 -6.85 -3.25
CA GLU A 169 18.25 -8.24 -3.69
C GLU A 169 16.80 -8.72 -3.51
N LEU A 170 16.19 -8.44 -2.36
CA LEU A 170 14.81 -8.83 -2.08
C LEU A 170 13.83 -8.08 -3.00
N MET A 171 14.10 -6.78 -3.26
CA MET A 171 13.33 -6.02 -4.25
C MET A 171 13.36 -6.70 -5.63
N VAL A 172 14.57 -7.04 -6.12
CA VAL A 172 14.72 -7.72 -7.42
C VAL A 172 14.06 -9.09 -7.42
N GLU A 173 14.18 -9.84 -6.34
CA GLU A 173 13.51 -11.15 -6.20
C GLU A 173 11.99 -11.01 -6.34
N ARG A 174 11.37 -10.08 -5.63
CA ARG A 174 9.92 -9.84 -5.71
C ARG A 174 9.50 -9.36 -7.09
N MET A 175 10.26 -8.43 -7.67
CA MET A 175 10.03 -7.96 -9.04
C MET A 175 10.04 -9.12 -10.04
N ASN A 176 11.02 -9.99 -9.96
CA ASN A 176 11.19 -11.08 -10.91
C ASN A 176 10.20 -12.23 -10.69
N SER A 177 10.03 -12.67 -9.43
CA SER A 177 9.20 -13.85 -9.12
C SER A 177 7.72 -13.55 -9.16
N ASP A 178 7.30 -12.46 -8.50
CA ASP A 178 5.89 -12.19 -8.29
C ASP A 178 5.33 -11.32 -9.41
N LEU A 179 5.99 -10.19 -9.72
CA LEU A 179 5.46 -9.24 -10.68
C LEU A 179 5.74 -9.64 -12.12
N ALA A 180 6.98 -9.95 -12.49
CA ALA A 180 7.30 -10.31 -13.88
C ALA A 180 6.84 -11.73 -14.22
N ASN A 181 7.16 -12.74 -13.40
CA ASN A 181 6.84 -14.13 -13.74
C ASN A 181 5.40 -14.51 -13.44
N THR A 182 4.93 -14.25 -12.20
CA THR A 182 3.60 -14.71 -11.80
C THR A 182 2.49 -13.87 -12.45
N LEU A 183 2.58 -12.55 -12.42
CA LEU A 183 1.53 -11.66 -12.94
C LEU A 183 1.79 -11.27 -14.40
N GLY A 184 2.92 -10.63 -14.70
CA GLY A 184 3.20 -10.07 -16.02
C GLY A 184 3.22 -11.14 -17.12
N ASN A 185 3.91 -12.25 -16.87
CA ASN A 185 3.96 -13.37 -17.81
C ASN A 185 2.59 -14.05 -18.02
N LEU A 186 1.77 -14.17 -16.94
CA LEU A 186 0.41 -14.70 -17.06
C LEU A 186 -0.45 -13.86 -18.01
N VAL A 187 -0.50 -12.55 -17.80
CA VAL A 187 -1.29 -11.63 -18.63
C VAL A 187 -0.82 -11.66 -20.06
N ASN A 188 0.50 -11.55 -20.28
CA ASN A 188 1.09 -11.58 -21.63
C ASN A 188 0.82 -12.90 -22.37
N ARG A 189 1.04 -14.05 -21.71
CA ARG A 189 0.79 -15.38 -22.30
C ARG A 189 -0.70 -15.56 -22.66
N THR A 190 -1.61 -15.15 -21.78
CA THR A 190 -3.05 -15.27 -22.03
C THR A 190 -3.46 -14.46 -23.26
N ILE A 191 -3.06 -13.19 -23.34
CA ILE A 191 -3.35 -12.33 -24.50
C ILE A 191 -2.69 -12.85 -25.77
N SER A 192 -1.42 -13.25 -25.68
CA SER A 192 -0.69 -13.76 -26.84
C SER A 192 -1.29 -15.05 -27.40
N MET A 193 -1.74 -15.98 -26.53
CA MET A 193 -2.41 -17.20 -26.96
C MET A 193 -3.80 -16.89 -27.56
N THR A 194 -4.55 -15.95 -26.97
CA THR A 194 -5.85 -15.50 -27.51
C THR A 194 -5.69 -14.90 -28.90
N ASN A 195 -4.69 -14.05 -29.10
CA ASN A 195 -4.37 -13.47 -30.42
C ASN A 195 -3.95 -14.56 -31.42
N LYS A 196 -3.02 -15.43 -31.02
CA LYS A 196 -2.43 -16.43 -31.90
C LYS A 196 -3.43 -17.47 -32.39
N TYR A 197 -4.28 -17.97 -31.51
CA TYR A 197 -5.14 -19.12 -31.82
C TYR A 197 -6.59 -18.75 -32.13
N LEU A 198 -7.06 -17.60 -31.61
CA LEU A 198 -8.46 -17.20 -31.71
C LEU A 198 -8.65 -15.81 -32.36
N GLY A 199 -7.59 -15.23 -32.94
CA GLY A 199 -7.67 -13.90 -33.57
C GLY A 199 -7.98 -12.78 -32.58
N GLY A 200 -7.67 -12.96 -31.31
CA GLY A 200 -7.84 -11.98 -30.24
C GLY A 200 -9.20 -12.06 -29.54
N VAL A 201 -10.07 -12.98 -29.89
CA VAL A 201 -11.44 -13.08 -29.33
C VAL A 201 -11.62 -14.42 -28.63
N ALA A 202 -11.73 -14.40 -27.29
CA ALA A 202 -12.09 -15.56 -26.50
C ALA A 202 -13.60 -15.52 -26.16
N GLU A 203 -14.28 -16.61 -26.44
CA GLU A 203 -15.69 -16.76 -26.14
C GLU A 203 -15.90 -17.93 -25.18
N ASP A 204 -16.87 -17.80 -24.28
CA ASP A 204 -17.32 -18.96 -23.52
C ASP A 204 -18.17 -19.87 -24.43
N LYS A 205 -17.56 -20.95 -24.89
CA LYS A 205 -18.22 -21.95 -25.73
C LYS A 205 -18.89 -23.08 -24.95
N GLY A 206 -18.88 -22.99 -23.61
CA GLY A 206 -19.47 -24.02 -22.74
C GLY A 206 -18.78 -25.38 -22.79
N ALA A 207 -17.60 -25.48 -23.41
CA ALA A 207 -16.81 -26.72 -23.49
C ALA A 207 -16.01 -26.93 -22.17
N ALA A 208 -16.74 -27.03 -21.05
CA ALA A 208 -16.18 -27.12 -19.73
C ALA A 208 -15.72 -28.53 -19.35
N GLU A 209 -14.71 -28.59 -18.49
CA GLU A 209 -14.19 -29.80 -17.83
C GLU A 209 -14.08 -29.55 -16.32
N SER A 210 -13.88 -30.59 -15.51
CA SER A 210 -13.82 -30.48 -14.05
C SER A 210 -12.73 -29.51 -13.55
N VAL A 211 -11.63 -29.37 -14.28
CA VAL A 211 -10.55 -28.42 -13.94
C VAL A 211 -11.00 -26.95 -14.01
N ASP A 212 -12.03 -26.67 -14.82
CA ASP A 212 -12.62 -25.32 -14.91
C ASP A 212 -13.44 -25.00 -13.67
N ASP A 213 -14.20 -25.97 -13.17
CA ASP A 213 -15.00 -25.79 -11.94
C ASP A 213 -14.10 -25.57 -10.74
N ASP A 214 -12.96 -26.29 -10.70
CA ASP A 214 -11.92 -26.09 -9.67
C ASP A 214 -11.32 -24.69 -9.74
N LEU A 215 -11.00 -24.18 -10.96
CA LEU A 215 -10.53 -22.80 -11.13
C LEU A 215 -11.57 -21.79 -10.68
N LYS A 216 -12.81 -21.90 -11.18
CA LYS A 216 -13.90 -20.97 -10.88
C LYS A 216 -14.19 -20.92 -9.37
N SER A 217 -14.34 -22.08 -8.75
CA SER A 217 -14.60 -22.17 -7.31
C SER A 217 -13.46 -21.56 -6.49
N PHE A 218 -12.21 -21.80 -6.89
CA PHE A 218 -11.05 -21.21 -6.23
C PHE A 218 -11.05 -19.69 -6.35
N VAL A 219 -11.18 -19.16 -7.57
CA VAL A 219 -11.15 -17.71 -7.84
C VAL A 219 -12.25 -16.98 -7.06
N LEU A 220 -13.47 -17.50 -7.08
CA LEU A 220 -14.61 -16.92 -6.35
C LEU A 220 -14.49 -17.00 -4.82
N SER A 221 -13.63 -17.87 -4.30
CA SER A 221 -13.37 -17.98 -2.85
C SER A 221 -12.43 -16.89 -2.32
N VAL A 222 -11.64 -16.26 -3.19
CA VAL A 222 -10.56 -15.34 -2.78
C VAL A 222 -11.07 -13.97 -2.34
N PRO A 223 -12.05 -13.33 -2.99
CA PRO A 223 -12.51 -11.99 -2.60
C PRO A 223 -12.88 -11.89 -1.13
N LYS A 224 -13.65 -12.85 -0.62
CA LYS A 224 -14.02 -12.90 0.81
C LYS A 224 -12.81 -13.04 1.73
N LYS A 225 -11.79 -13.82 1.34
CA LYS A 225 -10.55 -13.96 2.14
C LYS A 225 -9.77 -12.65 2.17
N VAL A 226 -9.74 -11.92 1.04
CA VAL A 226 -9.11 -10.59 0.96
C VAL A 226 -9.82 -9.62 1.89
N GLU A 227 -11.16 -9.55 1.83
CA GLU A 227 -11.99 -8.73 2.71
C GLU A 227 -11.71 -9.03 4.20
N GLU A 228 -11.77 -10.29 4.60
CA GLU A 228 -11.50 -10.73 5.98
C GLU A 228 -10.08 -10.36 6.48
N LYS A 229 -9.09 -10.30 5.58
CA LYS A 229 -7.73 -9.86 5.91
C LYS A 229 -7.66 -8.34 6.03
N MET A 230 -8.29 -7.61 5.09
CA MET A 230 -8.31 -6.16 5.11
C MET A 230 -9.06 -5.61 6.32
N ASP A 231 -10.19 -6.19 6.72
CA ASP A 231 -10.93 -5.83 7.93
C ASP A 231 -10.09 -5.96 9.22
N LYS A 232 -9.08 -6.83 9.19
CA LYS A 232 -8.12 -7.03 10.27
C LYS A 232 -6.82 -6.27 10.09
N LEU A 233 -6.74 -5.37 9.12
CA LEU A 233 -5.54 -4.59 8.77
C LEU A 233 -4.32 -5.46 8.36
N ARG A 234 -4.56 -6.71 7.95
CA ARG A 234 -3.53 -7.66 7.52
C ARG A 234 -3.22 -7.51 6.02
N VAL A 235 -2.71 -6.36 5.65
CA VAL A 235 -2.53 -5.94 4.26
C VAL A 235 -1.60 -6.88 3.48
N ALA A 236 -0.47 -7.30 4.07
CA ALA A 236 0.46 -8.24 3.45
C ALA A 236 -0.19 -9.61 3.16
N ASP A 237 -1.04 -10.09 4.07
CA ASP A 237 -1.78 -11.32 3.86
C ASP A 237 -2.85 -11.15 2.77
N ALA A 238 -3.52 -10.00 2.72
CA ALA A 238 -4.55 -9.72 1.72
C ALA A 238 -3.96 -9.70 0.30
N ILE A 239 -2.83 -9.02 0.07
CA ILE A 239 -2.19 -8.99 -1.24
C ILE A 239 -1.67 -10.38 -1.64
N THR A 240 -1.20 -11.17 -0.67
CA THR A 240 -0.81 -12.57 -0.88
C THR A 240 -1.99 -13.41 -1.36
N GLU A 241 -3.18 -13.25 -0.76
CA GLU A 241 -4.41 -13.93 -1.23
C GLU A 241 -4.76 -13.55 -2.67
N VAL A 242 -4.67 -12.27 -3.05
CA VAL A 242 -4.89 -11.86 -4.44
C VAL A 242 -3.94 -12.59 -5.39
N PHE A 243 -2.67 -12.69 -5.05
CA PHE A 243 -1.67 -13.37 -5.89
C PHE A 243 -1.91 -14.88 -6.00
N THR A 244 -2.69 -15.50 -5.11
CA THR A 244 -3.09 -16.90 -5.26
C THR A 244 -3.96 -17.13 -6.49
N ILE A 245 -4.77 -16.14 -6.92
CA ILE A 245 -5.53 -16.20 -8.19
C ILE A 245 -4.57 -16.36 -9.37
N PHE A 246 -3.54 -15.51 -9.45
CA PHE A 246 -2.60 -15.53 -10.57
C PHE A 246 -1.77 -16.83 -10.59
N LYS A 247 -1.37 -17.31 -9.40
CA LYS A 247 -0.72 -18.62 -9.27
C LYS A 247 -1.62 -19.77 -9.72
N ARG A 248 -2.91 -19.72 -9.34
CA ARG A 248 -3.90 -20.75 -9.78
C ARG A 248 -4.14 -20.69 -11.29
N CYS A 249 -4.18 -19.49 -11.88
CA CYS A 249 -4.28 -19.32 -13.33
C CYS A 249 -3.06 -19.89 -14.07
N ASN A 250 -1.84 -19.65 -13.58
CA ASN A 250 -0.64 -20.24 -14.17
C ASN A 250 -0.69 -21.77 -14.12
N LYS A 251 -1.09 -22.35 -12.97
CA LYS A 251 -1.29 -23.79 -12.84
C LYS A 251 -2.37 -24.31 -13.80
N TYR A 252 -3.46 -23.59 -13.97
CA TYR A 252 -4.53 -23.95 -14.90
C TYR A 252 -4.06 -23.95 -16.37
N ILE A 253 -3.16 -23.02 -16.75
CA ILE A 253 -2.52 -23.06 -18.06
C ILE A 253 -1.71 -24.36 -18.25
N ASP A 254 -0.98 -24.78 -17.21
CA ASP A 254 -0.17 -26.01 -17.29
C ASP A 254 -1.06 -27.28 -17.30
N GLU A 255 -2.20 -27.27 -16.61
CA GLU A 255 -3.17 -28.37 -16.57
C GLU A 255 -3.95 -28.53 -17.90
N THR A 256 -4.25 -27.42 -18.57
CA THR A 256 -5.09 -27.40 -19.79
C THR A 256 -4.28 -27.39 -21.10
N GLU A 257 -2.98 -27.11 -21.03
CA GLU A 257 -2.06 -27.06 -22.15
C GLU A 257 -2.63 -26.36 -23.41
N PRO A 258 -3.02 -25.05 -23.34
CA PRO A 258 -3.67 -24.35 -24.45
C PRO A 258 -2.89 -24.40 -25.77
N TRP A 259 -1.56 -24.51 -25.72
CA TRP A 259 -0.69 -24.67 -26.89
C TRP A 259 -0.83 -26.03 -27.58
N VAL A 260 -1.33 -27.05 -26.87
CA VAL A 260 -1.67 -28.35 -27.43
C VAL A 260 -3.07 -28.28 -28.06
N LEU A 261 -4.04 -27.71 -27.33
CA LEU A 261 -5.39 -27.50 -27.83
C LEU A 261 -5.39 -26.68 -29.13
N GLY A 262 -4.54 -25.64 -29.21
CA GLY A 262 -4.45 -24.75 -30.37
C GLY A 262 -3.87 -25.40 -31.65
N LYS A 263 -3.41 -26.63 -31.60
CA LYS A 263 -2.96 -27.41 -32.77
C LYS A 263 -4.04 -28.28 -33.40
N ASP A 264 -5.17 -28.42 -32.71
CA ASP A 264 -6.29 -29.30 -33.11
C ASP A 264 -7.55 -28.48 -33.30
N GLU A 265 -7.97 -28.29 -34.54
CA GLU A 265 -9.16 -27.49 -34.87
C GLU A 265 -10.44 -28.05 -34.23
N SER A 266 -10.50 -29.37 -33.98
CA SER A 266 -11.66 -29.98 -33.30
C SER A 266 -11.75 -29.59 -31.81
N LYS A 267 -10.67 -29.05 -31.21
CA LYS A 267 -10.60 -28.61 -29.83
C LYS A 267 -10.70 -27.09 -29.63
N LYS A 268 -11.05 -26.38 -30.69
CA LYS A 268 -11.09 -24.92 -30.70
C LYS A 268 -12.10 -24.33 -29.69
N ASP A 269 -13.27 -24.96 -29.52
CA ASP A 269 -14.25 -24.55 -28.53
C ASP A 269 -13.74 -24.75 -27.11
N ARG A 270 -13.03 -25.87 -26.86
CA ARG A 270 -12.36 -26.10 -25.58
C ARG A 270 -11.29 -25.04 -25.30
N LEU A 271 -10.45 -24.75 -26.27
CA LEU A 271 -9.42 -23.72 -26.17
C LEU A 271 -10.05 -22.34 -25.87
N SER A 272 -11.14 -21.99 -26.56
CA SER A 272 -11.84 -20.72 -26.36
C SER A 272 -12.37 -20.61 -24.93
N THR A 273 -13.01 -21.66 -24.40
CA THR A 273 -13.48 -21.72 -23.01
C THR A 273 -12.32 -21.59 -22.01
N VAL A 274 -11.18 -22.24 -22.25
CA VAL A 274 -9.99 -22.15 -21.39
C VAL A 274 -9.46 -20.71 -21.33
N LEU A 275 -9.29 -20.07 -22.49
CA LEU A 275 -8.76 -18.70 -22.56
C LEU A 275 -9.76 -17.68 -22.00
N TYR A 276 -11.06 -17.88 -22.20
CA TYR A 276 -12.11 -17.08 -21.57
C TYR A 276 -12.04 -17.16 -20.02
N ASN A 277 -11.94 -18.37 -19.48
CA ASN A 277 -11.81 -18.58 -18.04
C ASN A 277 -10.57 -17.90 -17.45
N LEU A 278 -9.45 -17.89 -18.18
CA LEU A 278 -8.24 -17.16 -17.77
C LEU A 278 -8.45 -15.66 -17.76
N ILE A 279 -9.06 -15.10 -18.83
CA ILE A 279 -9.33 -13.66 -18.93
C ILE A 279 -10.27 -13.20 -17.80
N GLU A 280 -11.33 -13.96 -17.54
CA GLU A 280 -12.26 -13.67 -16.45
C GLU A 280 -11.56 -13.72 -15.08
N SER A 281 -10.77 -14.75 -14.83
CA SER A 281 -10.02 -14.89 -13.57
C SER A 281 -9.01 -13.77 -13.37
N ILE A 282 -8.30 -13.36 -14.43
CA ILE A 282 -7.36 -12.23 -14.41
C ILE A 282 -8.11 -10.93 -14.14
N THR A 283 -9.30 -10.73 -14.72
CA THR A 283 -10.14 -9.54 -14.49
C THR A 283 -10.53 -9.41 -13.01
N ILE A 284 -10.99 -10.51 -12.39
CA ILE A 284 -11.32 -10.55 -10.95
C ILE A 284 -10.07 -10.24 -10.12
N GLY A 285 -8.95 -10.92 -10.38
CA GLY A 285 -7.71 -10.71 -9.66
C GLY A 285 -7.14 -9.29 -9.81
N ALA A 286 -7.19 -8.73 -11.03
CA ALA A 286 -6.77 -7.35 -11.29
C ALA A 286 -7.66 -6.34 -10.56
N SER A 287 -8.97 -6.56 -10.51
CA SER A 287 -9.89 -5.69 -9.80
C SER A 287 -9.63 -5.68 -8.30
N LEU A 288 -9.33 -6.83 -7.68
CA LEU A 288 -8.88 -6.91 -6.29
C LEU A 288 -7.51 -6.24 -6.07
N LEU A 289 -6.66 -6.24 -7.08
CA LEU A 289 -5.32 -5.65 -7.01
C LEU A 289 -5.33 -4.11 -7.06
N LYS A 290 -6.43 -3.50 -7.49
CA LYS A 290 -6.54 -2.04 -7.73
C LYS A 290 -6.12 -1.19 -6.52
N SER A 291 -6.54 -1.55 -5.33
CA SER A 291 -6.19 -0.81 -4.10
C SER A 291 -4.69 -0.86 -3.78
N PHE A 292 -4.00 -1.89 -4.25
CA PHE A 292 -2.57 -2.10 -4.02
C PHE A 292 -1.70 -1.55 -5.14
N MET A 293 -2.11 -1.79 -6.40
CA MET A 293 -1.34 -1.50 -7.62
C MET A 293 -2.27 -0.89 -8.70
N PRO A 294 -2.69 0.37 -8.53
CA PRO A 294 -3.71 0.99 -9.37
C PRO A 294 -3.32 1.09 -10.85
N ASP A 295 -2.09 1.53 -11.16
CA ASP A 295 -1.62 1.71 -12.53
C ASP A 295 -1.48 0.37 -13.27
N THR A 296 -1.03 -0.65 -12.57
CA THR A 296 -0.92 -2.03 -13.10
C THR A 296 -2.30 -2.59 -13.41
N THR A 297 -3.26 -2.39 -12.51
CA THR A 297 -4.64 -2.79 -12.73
C THR A 297 -5.22 -2.14 -13.98
N GLU A 298 -5.09 -0.83 -14.12
CA GLU A 298 -5.57 -0.10 -15.30
C GLU A 298 -4.96 -0.65 -16.59
N LYS A 299 -3.64 -0.91 -16.61
CA LYS A 299 -2.97 -1.50 -17.77
C LYS A 299 -3.47 -2.90 -18.09
N ILE A 300 -3.72 -3.75 -17.10
CA ILE A 300 -4.27 -5.10 -17.31
C ILE A 300 -5.67 -5.00 -17.92
N LEU A 301 -6.57 -4.24 -17.30
CA LEU A 301 -7.96 -4.12 -17.74
C LEU A 301 -8.06 -3.52 -19.15
N LYS A 302 -7.24 -2.51 -19.44
CA LYS A 302 -7.13 -1.92 -20.78
C LYS A 302 -6.70 -2.95 -21.83
N GLN A 303 -5.69 -3.78 -21.52
CA GLN A 303 -5.21 -4.82 -22.43
C GLN A 303 -6.25 -5.94 -22.67
N LEU A 304 -7.07 -6.23 -21.65
CA LEU A 304 -8.19 -7.17 -21.76
C LEU A 304 -9.45 -6.55 -22.36
N ASN A 305 -9.44 -5.22 -22.62
CA ASN A 305 -10.57 -4.44 -23.12
C ASN A 305 -11.81 -4.59 -22.24
N THR A 306 -11.63 -4.43 -20.93
CA THR A 306 -12.69 -4.53 -19.92
C THR A 306 -12.54 -3.46 -18.85
N THR A 307 -13.50 -3.40 -17.93
CA THR A 307 -13.47 -2.52 -16.76
C THR A 307 -13.29 -3.32 -15.48
N GLU A 308 -13.00 -2.62 -14.39
CA GLU A 308 -12.93 -3.27 -13.08
C GLU A 308 -14.28 -3.90 -12.70
N ARG A 309 -14.19 -5.01 -11.98
CA ARG A 309 -15.33 -5.68 -11.38
C ARG A 309 -15.78 -4.92 -10.13
N ALA A 310 -17.07 -4.62 -10.01
CA ALA A 310 -17.64 -4.06 -8.80
C ALA A 310 -17.50 -5.04 -7.61
N LEU A 311 -17.36 -4.52 -6.40
CA LEU A 311 -17.16 -5.36 -5.21
C LEU A 311 -18.32 -6.34 -4.97
N GLU A 312 -19.56 -5.92 -5.25
CA GLU A 312 -20.77 -6.72 -5.16
C GLU A 312 -20.88 -7.85 -6.20
N ASP A 313 -20.02 -7.84 -7.20
CA ASP A 313 -19.97 -8.82 -8.28
C ASP A 313 -18.72 -9.72 -8.23
N MET A 314 -17.90 -9.57 -7.20
CA MET A 314 -16.65 -10.34 -7.06
C MET A 314 -16.88 -11.84 -6.80
N ASP A 315 -18.07 -12.23 -6.36
CA ASP A 315 -18.49 -13.60 -6.14
C ASP A 315 -19.15 -14.25 -7.36
N LYS A 316 -19.18 -13.54 -8.51
CA LYS A 316 -19.78 -14.00 -9.77
C LYS A 316 -18.71 -14.24 -10.83
N PHE A 317 -18.82 -15.36 -11.52
CA PHE A 317 -17.96 -15.72 -12.64
C PHE A 317 -18.72 -15.62 -13.95
N GLY A 318 -18.02 -15.27 -15.05
CA GLY A 318 -18.62 -15.19 -16.38
C GLY A 318 -19.25 -13.83 -16.69
N LEU A 319 -18.79 -12.75 -16.05
CA LEU A 319 -19.25 -11.39 -16.33
C LEU A 319 -18.34 -10.65 -17.34
N TYR A 320 -17.19 -11.20 -17.70
CA TYR A 320 -16.43 -10.70 -18.84
C TYR A 320 -17.25 -10.93 -20.11
N GLU A 321 -17.46 -9.88 -20.89
CA GLU A 321 -18.31 -9.95 -22.08
C GLU A 321 -17.70 -10.93 -23.11
N SER A 322 -18.40 -12.04 -23.33
CA SER A 322 -17.99 -13.08 -24.28
C SER A 322 -17.93 -12.51 -25.70
N GLY A 323 -16.83 -12.76 -26.40
CA GLY A 323 -16.60 -12.18 -27.72
C GLY A 323 -15.86 -10.84 -27.71
N THR A 324 -15.48 -10.34 -26.56
CA THR A 324 -14.63 -9.14 -26.47
C THR A 324 -13.23 -9.42 -27.02
N LYS A 325 -12.73 -8.52 -27.85
CA LYS A 325 -11.38 -8.61 -28.41
C LYS A 325 -10.36 -8.00 -27.44
N VAL A 326 -9.34 -8.78 -27.06
CA VAL A 326 -8.20 -8.26 -26.30
C VAL A 326 -7.26 -7.43 -27.19
N THR A 327 -6.32 -6.70 -26.60
CA THR A 327 -5.33 -5.93 -27.38
C THR A 327 -4.55 -6.81 -28.35
N ASP A 328 -4.26 -6.27 -29.55
CA ASP A 328 -3.42 -6.96 -30.55
C ASP A 328 -1.92 -6.89 -30.19
N ALA A 329 -1.51 -5.91 -29.36
CA ALA A 329 -0.14 -5.66 -28.96
C ALA A 329 -0.03 -5.59 -27.44
N PRO A 330 0.16 -6.73 -26.74
CA PRO A 330 0.28 -6.73 -25.29
C PRO A 330 1.54 -6.00 -24.83
N GLU A 331 1.36 -5.11 -23.85
CA GLU A 331 2.48 -4.46 -23.18
C GLU A 331 3.07 -5.36 -22.10
N ILE A 332 4.39 -5.31 -21.96
CA ILE A 332 5.08 -5.96 -20.83
C ILE A 332 4.82 -5.13 -19.59
N LEU A 333 4.11 -5.70 -18.61
CA LEU A 333 3.79 -5.00 -17.35
C LEU A 333 5.03 -4.78 -16.49
N PHE A 334 5.88 -5.79 -16.39
CA PHE A 334 7.12 -5.77 -15.60
C PHE A 334 8.24 -6.45 -16.35
N MET A 335 9.36 -5.76 -16.49
CA MET A 335 10.58 -6.35 -17.05
C MET A 335 11.34 -7.13 -15.98
N ARG A 336 12.03 -8.20 -16.38
CA ARG A 336 12.98 -8.87 -15.52
C ARG A 336 14.21 -8.00 -15.29
N LEU A 337 14.68 -7.99 -14.06
CA LEU A 337 15.82 -7.21 -13.62
C LEU A 337 17.03 -8.11 -13.34
N ASP A 338 18.22 -7.64 -13.69
CA ASP A 338 19.48 -8.25 -13.28
C ASP A 338 19.92 -7.68 -11.92
N VAL A 339 20.16 -8.56 -10.95
CA VAL A 339 20.55 -8.17 -9.59
C VAL A 339 21.84 -7.33 -9.59
N LYS A 340 22.82 -7.67 -10.44
CA LYS A 340 24.11 -6.97 -10.46
C LYS A 340 23.98 -5.55 -11.00
N GLU A 341 23.14 -5.36 -12.03
CA GLU A 341 22.87 -4.04 -12.59
C GLU A 341 22.14 -3.14 -11.57
N VAL A 342 21.17 -3.70 -10.84
CA VAL A 342 20.45 -2.98 -9.78
C VAL A 342 21.37 -2.60 -8.64
N LEU A 343 22.23 -3.51 -8.18
CA LEU A 343 23.20 -3.22 -7.11
C LEU A 343 24.20 -2.14 -7.52
N ALA A 344 24.75 -2.20 -8.74
CA ALA A 344 25.65 -1.18 -9.25
C ALA A 344 24.99 0.21 -9.26
N LYS A 345 23.74 0.31 -9.75
CA LYS A 345 22.99 1.56 -9.74
C LYS A 345 22.69 2.05 -8.32
N ALA A 346 22.36 1.16 -7.39
CA ALA A 346 22.13 1.49 -5.99
C ALA A 346 23.40 2.06 -5.31
N GLU A 347 24.57 1.47 -5.58
CA GLU A 347 25.85 1.96 -5.10
C GLU A 347 26.17 3.36 -5.65
N GLU A 348 25.89 3.64 -6.91
CA GLU A 348 26.05 4.97 -7.51
C GLU A 348 25.17 6.01 -6.82
N ILE A 349 23.89 5.71 -6.57
CA ILE A 349 22.95 6.57 -5.86
C ILE A 349 23.46 6.86 -4.44
N GLN A 350 23.84 5.82 -3.68
CA GLN A 350 24.36 5.98 -2.32
C GLN A 350 25.66 6.79 -2.29
N ALA A 351 26.56 6.61 -3.26
CA ALA A 351 27.78 7.38 -3.38
C ALA A 351 27.51 8.86 -3.69
N ALA A 352 26.50 9.15 -4.51
CA ALA A 352 26.06 10.51 -4.80
C ALA A 352 25.47 11.21 -3.56
N GLN A 353 24.62 10.51 -2.80
CA GLN A 353 24.06 11.01 -1.54
C GLN A 353 25.15 11.32 -0.50
N LYS A 354 26.13 10.44 -0.33
CA LYS A 354 27.26 10.67 0.59
C LYS A 354 28.09 11.89 0.21
N ARG A 355 28.30 12.13 -1.09
CA ARG A 355 29.00 13.33 -1.59
C ARG A 355 28.22 14.61 -1.31
N GLY A 356 26.90 14.60 -1.52
CA GLY A 356 26.03 15.75 -1.24
C GLY A 356 26.03 16.16 0.23
N PHE A 357 26.14 15.19 1.17
CA PHE A 357 26.23 15.47 2.60
C PHE A 357 27.63 15.96 3.05
N SER A 358 28.71 15.57 2.37
CA SER A 358 30.06 16.03 2.73
C SER A 358 30.32 17.47 2.31
N THR A 359 29.69 17.96 1.26
CA THR A 359 29.81 19.38 0.82
C THR A 359 29.04 20.35 1.71
N SER A 360 27.97 19.90 2.42
CA SER A 360 27.23 20.76 3.34
C SER A 360 27.91 20.92 4.73
N ARG A 361 28.96 20.17 5.02
CA ARG A 361 29.76 20.30 6.27
C ARG A 361 30.93 21.28 6.19
N GLY A 362 31.15 21.94 5.05
CA GLY A 362 32.30 22.81 4.79
C GLY A 362 32.04 24.31 4.82
N THR A 363 30.85 24.78 5.19
CA THR A 363 30.57 26.21 5.40
C THR A 363 30.22 26.46 6.85
N ASP A 364 31.26 26.71 7.64
CA ASP A 364 31.20 27.38 8.93
C ASP A 364 30.97 28.87 8.66
N ASP A 365 29.72 29.26 8.41
CA ASP A 365 29.20 30.61 8.53
C ASP A 365 27.71 30.52 8.72
N GLY A 366 27.27 30.78 9.94
CA GLY A 366 25.89 30.92 10.31
C GLY A 366 25.27 32.08 9.55
N ASP A 367 24.15 31.81 8.96
CA ASP A 367 23.19 32.65 8.24
C ASP A 367 23.13 32.32 6.74
N HIS A 368 22.33 31.34 6.45
CA HIS A 368 21.44 31.22 5.28
C HIS A 368 21.00 29.77 5.10
N LEU A 369 19.95 29.37 5.84
CA LEU A 369 19.08 28.29 5.40
C LEU A 369 18.38 28.77 4.13
N ALA A 370 18.91 28.34 2.99
CA ALA A 370 18.18 28.48 1.73
C ALA A 370 16.85 27.73 1.84
N PRO A 371 15.71 28.36 1.54
CA PRO A 371 14.44 27.67 1.51
C PRO A 371 14.51 26.61 0.41
N MET A 372 14.50 25.33 0.80
CA MET A 372 14.24 24.26 -0.15
C MET A 372 12.87 24.53 -0.78
N ASN A 373 12.86 24.68 -2.10
CA ASN A 373 11.67 24.89 -2.90
C ASN A 373 10.68 23.73 -2.71
N LEU A 374 9.77 23.89 -1.75
CA LEU A 374 8.57 23.06 -1.58
C LEU A 374 7.46 23.48 -2.58
N GLN A 375 7.78 24.30 -3.57
CA GLN A 375 6.80 24.89 -4.50
C GLN A 375 6.61 24.12 -5.82
N ARG A 376 7.12 22.90 -5.97
CA ARG A 376 7.03 22.18 -7.27
C ARG A 376 6.03 21.01 -7.33
N SER A 377 5.22 20.77 -6.33
CA SER A 377 4.25 19.66 -6.35
C SER A 377 2.79 20.03 -6.02
N ILE A 378 2.44 21.32 -6.00
CA ILE A 378 1.04 21.75 -5.75
C ILE A 378 0.30 22.13 -7.06
N SER A 379 0.94 22.10 -8.22
CA SER A 379 0.31 22.52 -9.50
C SER A 379 -0.36 21.39 -10.29
N ASP A 380 -0.20 20.13 -9.92
CA ASP A 380 -0.81 19.01 -10.63
C ASP A 380 -1.80 18.28 -9.72
N GLY A 381 -2.97 18.86 -9.58
CA GLY A 381 -4.30 18.29 -9.33
C GLY A 381 -4.45 16.94 -8.59
N VAL A 382 -3.58 16.61 -7.65
CA VAL A 382 -3.78 15.44 -6.77
C VAL A 382 -4.34 15.93 -5.45
N ASN A 383 -5.63 15.72 -5.23
CA ASN A 383 -6.24 15.90 -3.92
C ASN A 383 -5.48 15.06 -2.89
N PRO A 384 -5.01 15.63 -1.79
CA PRO A 384 -4.44 14.84 -0.71
C PRO A 384 -5.55 13.96 -0.14
N VAL A 385 -5.40 12.66 -0.25
CA VAL A 385 -6.20 11.70 0.52
C VAL A 385 -5.75 11.86 1.96
N VAL A 386 -6.52 12.61 2.75
CA VAL A 386 -6.37 12.64 4.19
C VAL A 386 -6.91 11.29 4.69
N VAL A 387 -6.02 10.35 4.98
CA VAL A 387 -6.36 9.17 5.77
C VAL A 387 -6.46 9.64 7.22
N VAL A 388 -7.66 9.91 7.67
CA VAL A 388 -7.96 10.23 9.07
C VAL A 388 -8.08 8.94 9.88
#